data_fb4cae3c88ff9a8dc3061c0e1ed2be46
#
_entry.id   fb4cae3c88ff9a8dc3061c0e1ed2be46
#
_cell.length_a   1.000
_cell.length_b   1.000
_cell.length_c   1.000
_cell.angle_alpha   90.00
_cell.angle_beta   90.00
_cell.angle_gamma   90.00
#
_symmetry.space_group_name_H-M   'P 1'
#
loop_
_entity.id
_entity.type
_entity.pdbx_description
1 polymer ?
#
loop_
_entity_poly.entity_id
_entity_poly.type
_entity_poly.pdbx_seq_one_letter_code
_entity_poly.pdbx_strand_id
1 'polypeptide(L)'
;MVNDRNKILKTNILISAVLKVVGLCTSLLIVPITIDYLDSEVYGVWMTMTSVLFWIGGFDIGLGNGMRNYLTEAISRKNYSLGRKYISTTFTLLTIIALLLGVIGLIPMSQMDFCHFFNTQSVGNEEMRNALLVAVGFTLVNFVVKNIGFVFVAMQKYAVNDFLNVSGNVASLVIIFILTKLTSGNLLNVVLAYTATSCVA
;
A
#
# COMPACT_ATOMS: atom_id res chain seq x y z
N MET A 1 33.48 6.84 16.47
CA MET A 1 32.27 6.01 16.63
C MET A 1 30.99 6.82 16.93
N VAL A 2 30.91 7.67 17.98
CA VAL A 2 29.66 8.44 18.26
C VAL A 2 29.41 9.49 17.17
N ASN A 3 30.44 10.15 16.66
CA ASN A 3 30.34 11.20 15.65
C ASN A 3 29.88 10.64 14.29
N ASP A 4 30.34 9.45 13.90
CA ASP A 4 29.95 8.80 12.65
C ASP A 4 28.49 8.33 12.70
N ARG A 5 28.05 7.81 13.86
CA ARG A 5 26.65 7.41 14.05
C ARG A 5 25.70 8.61 13.99
N ASN A 6 26.10 9.73 14.57
CA ASN A 6 25.30 10.95 14.51
C ASN A 6 25.23 11.51 13.07
N LYS A 7 26.32 11.41 12.30
CA LYS A 7 26.34 11.83 10.89
C LYS A 7 25.40 10.97 10.06
N ILE A 8 25.44 9.64 10.22
CA ILE A 8 24.57 8.70 9.52
C ILE A 8 23.09 8.96 9.86
N LEU A 9 22.78 9.19 11.15
CA LEU A 9 21.42 9.52 11.58
C LEU A 9 20.91 10.82 10.95
N LYS A 10 21.72 11.89 10.97
CA LYS A 10 21.37 13.18 10.37
C LYS A 10 21.14 13.04 8.86
N THR A 11 21.99 12.28 8.16
CA THR A 11 21.83 12.03 6.72
C THR A 11 20.54 11.26 6.44
N ASN A 12 20.23 10.21 7.19
CA ASN A 12 18.99 9.46 7.04
C ASN A 12 17.75 10.31 7.29
N ILE A 13 17.78 11.19 8.30
CA ILE A 13 16.67 12.10 8.59
C ILE A 13 16.47 13.09 7.43
N LEU A 14 17.56 13.66 6.91
CA LEU A 14 17.48 14.60 5.79
C LEU A 14 16.95 13.93 4.52
N ILE A 15 17.44 12.74 4.19
CA ILE A 15 16.94 11.95 3.04
C ILE A 15 15.45 11.64 3.23
N SER A 16 15.04 11.18 4.41
CA SER A 16 13.64 10.92 4.70
C SER A 16 12.76 12.16 4.55
N ALA A 17 13.25 13.33 4.99
CA ALA A 17 12.52 14.59 4.84
C ALA A 17 12.33 14.96 3.35
N VAL A 18 13.38 14.86 2.54
CA VAL A 18 13.30 15.10 1.09
C VAL A 18 12.33 14.12 0.43
N LEU A 19 12.44 12.83 0.74
CA LEU A 19 11.54 11.80 0.20
C LEU A 19 10.08 12.08 0.57
N LYS A 20 9.78 12.52 1.79
CA LYS A 20 8.42 12.90 2.18
C LYS A 20 7.89 14.09 1.39
N VAL A 21 8.71 15.10 1.10
CA VAL A 21 8.31 16.22 0.25
C VAL A 21 8.00 15.71 -1.17
N VAL A 22 8.85 14.87 -1.74
CA VAL A 22 8.59 14.25 -3.05
C VAL A 22 7.29 13.45 -3.03
N GLY A 23 7.05 12.65 -1.99
CA GLY A 23 5.82 11.89 -1.84
C GLY A 23 4.58 12.77 -1.77
N LEU A 24 4.63 13.89 -1.03
CA LEU A 24 3.54 14.86 -0.96
C LEU A 24 3.26 15.51 -2.34
N CYS A 25 4.31 15.96 -3.04
CA CYS A 25 4.16 16.51 -4.38
C CYS A 25 3.54 15.49 -5.35
N THR A 26 4.01 14.24 -5.29
CA THR A 26 3.46 13.14 -6.10
C THR A 26 1.98 12.91 -5.79
N SER A 27 1.59 12.88 -4.51
CA SER A 27 0.20 12.68 -4.09
C SER A 27 -0.73 13.83 -4.53
N LEU A 28 -0.21 15.06 -4.60
CA LEU A 28 -0.97 16.20 -5.10
C LEU A 28 -1.14 16.18 -6.63
N LEU A 29 -0.14 15.68 -7.35
CA LEU A 29 -0.18 15.61 -8.82
C LEU A 29 -1.00 14.43 -9.34
N ILE A 30 -1.04 13.32 -8.62
CA ILE A 30 -1.71 12.11 -9.07
C ILE A 30 -3.24 12.30 -9.15
N VAL A 31 -3.82 13.11 -8.25
CA VAL A 31 -5.27 13.36 -8.21
C VAL A 31 -5.78 13.99 -9.51
N PRO A 32 -5.30 15.17 -9.95
CA PRO A 32 -5.81 15.78 -11.18
C PRO A 32 -5.56 14.91 -12.41
N ILE A 33 -4.42 14.22 -12.50
CA ILE A 33 -4.10 13.33 -13.61
C ILE A 33 -5.05 12.13 -13.65
N THR A 34 -5.41 11.57 -12.49
CA THR A 34 -6.36 10.46 -12.43
C THR A 34 -7.79 10.90 -12.77
N ILE A 35 -8.19 12.10 -12.35
CA ILE A 35 -9.52 12.68 -12.72
C ILE A 35 -9.58 12.92 -14.23
N ASP A 36 -8.52 13.46 -14.83
CA ASP A 36 -8.44 13.70 -16.28
C ASP A 36 -8.51 12.38 -17.08
N TYR A 37 -8.00 11.30 -16.52
CA TYR A 37 -8.02 9.97 -17.15
C TYR A 37 -9.36 9.24 -16.99
N LEU A 38 -10.01 9.33 -15.82
CA LEU A 38 -11.22 8.52 -15.49
C LEU A 38 -12.54 9.27 -15.66
N ASP A 39 -12.55 10.58 -15.80
CA ASP A 39 -13.67 11.47 -15.54
C ASP A 39 -14.07 11.54 -14.05
N SER A 40 -14.80 12.61 -13.68
CA SER A 40 -15.13 12.90 -12.28
C SER A 40 -16.00 11.84 -11.63
N GLU A 41 -16.93 11.23 -12.37
CA GLU A 41 -17.85 10.23 -11.83
C GLU A 41 -17.12 8.92 -11.53
N VAL A 42 -16.36 8.39 -12.50
CA VAL A 42 -15.58 7.16 -12.33
C VAL A 42 -14.47 7.34 -11.29
N TYR A 43 -13.88 8.55 -11.20
CA TYR A 43 -12.95 8.88 -10.13
C TYR A 43 -13.63 8.84 -8.74
N GLY A 44 -14.88 9.30 -8.63
CA GLY A 44 -15.67 9.17 -7.39
C GLY A 44 -15.87 7.72 -6.96
N VAL A 45 -16.16 6.83 -7.91
CA VAL A 45 -16.23 5.38 -7.67
C VAL A 45 -14.90 4.85 -7.18
N TRP A 46 -13.79 5.20 -7.85
CA TRP A 46 -12.44 4.83 -7.44
C TRP A 46 -12.12 5.30 -6.01
N MET A 47 -12.45 6.52 -5.64
CA MET A 47 -12.25 7.05 -4.29
C MET A 47 -13.06 6.30 -3.23
N THR A 48 -14.29 5.91 -3.57
CA THR A 48 -15.12 5.10 -2.67
C THR A 48 -14.53 3.70 -2.49
N MET A 49 -14.09 3.07 -3.58
CA MET A 49 -13.39 1.77 -3.53
C MET A 49 -12.15 1.83 -2.64
N THR A 50 -11.29 2.84 -2.84
CA THR A 50 -10.05 3.00 -2.04
C THR A 50 -10.36 3.23 -0.57
N SER A 51 -11.44 3.95 -0.24
CA SER A 51 -11.88 4.14 1.14
C SER A 51 -12.26 2.83 1.81
N VAL A 52 -12.97 1.94 1.10
CA VAL A 52 -13.30 0.59 1.61
C VAL A 52 -12.03 -0.26 1.78
N LEU A 53 -11.12 -0.22 0.80
CA LEU A 53 -9.86 -0.96 0.85
C LEU A 53 -8.96 -0.50 1.99
N PHE A 54 -9.01 0.78 2.34
CA PHE A 54 -8.26 1.35 3.46
C PHE A 54 -8.60 0.68 4.80
N TRP A 55 -9.86 0.27 4.99
CA TRP A 55 -10.29 -0.45 6.20
C TRP A 55 -9.58 -1.79 6.37
N ILE A 56 -9.25 -2.48 5.27
CA ILE A 56 -8.49 -3.74 5.32
C ILE A 56 -7.16 -3.53 6.06
N GLY A 57 -6.49 -2.39 5.83
CA GLY A 57 -5.26 -2.04 6.51
C GLY A 57 -5.37 -1.94 8.04
N GLY A 58 -6.57 -1.62 8.56
CA GLY A 58 -6.85 -1.52 9.99
C GLY A 58 -6.86 -2.87 10.72
N PHE A 59 -7.07 -3.98 10.01
CA PHE A 59 -7.06 -5.33 10.60
C PHE A 59 -5.67 -5.84 11.01
N ASP A 60 -4.62 -5.06 10.77
CA ASP A 60 -3.28 -5.32 11.34
C ASP A 60 -3.28 -5.31 12.89
N ILE A 61 -4.22 -4.60 13.53
CA ILE A 61 -4.38 -4.52 14.99
C ILE A 61 -3.06 -4.22 15.72
N GLY A 62 -2.15 -3.53 15.03
CA GLY A 62 -0.85 -3.16 15.58
C GLY A 62 0.20 -4.27 15.62
N LEU A 63 0.00 -5.40 14.93
CA LEU A 63 0.97 -6.50 14.86
C LEU A 63 2.32 -6.04 14.30
N GLY A 64 2.31 -5.21 13.26
CA GLY A 64 3.53 -4.64 12.68
C GLY A 64 4.29 -3.75 13.69
N ASN A 65 3.57 -2.90 14.41
CA ASN A 65 4.18 -2.06 15.46
C ASN A 65 4.71 -2.88 16.64
N GLY A 66 3.97 -3.91 17.05
CA GLY A 66 4.42 -4.86 18.09
C GLY A 66 5.70 -5.57 17.65
N MET A 67 5.72 -6.14 16.45
CA MET A 67 6.90 -6.78 15.86
C MET A 67 8.11 -5.81 15.85
N ARG A 68 7.92 -4.57 15.40
CA ARG A 68 8.99 -3.56 15.38
C ARG A 68 9.61 -3.37 16.75
N ASN A 69 8.81 -3.23 17.80
CA ASN A 69 9.29 -2.96 19.15
C ASN A 69 10.09 -4.16 19.70
N TYR A 70 9.54 -5.36 19.63
CA TYR A 70 10.22 -6.57 20.07
C TYR A 70 11.47 -6.91 19.24
N LEU A 71 11.41 -6.65 17.93
CA LEU A 71 12.58 -6.83 17.05
C LEU A 71 13.69 -5.84 17.40
N THR A 72 13.38 -4.58 17.69
CA THR A 72 14.38 -3.58 18.12
C THR A 72 15.05 -4.01 19.42
N GLU A 73 14.29 -4.54 20.37
CA GLU A 73 14.84 -5.09 21.62
C GLU A 73 15.73 -6.30 21.37
N ALA A 74 15.29 -7.24 20.54
CA ALA A 74 16.08 -8.44 20.19
C ALA A 74 17.41 -8.07 19.50
N ILE A 75 17.38 -7.08 18.60
CA ILE A 75 18.59 -6.55 17.93
C ILE A 75 19.54 -5.91 18.95
N SER A 76 19.03 -5.10 19.87
CA SER A 76 19.85 -4.44 20.89
C SER A 76 20.56 -5.42 21.81
N ARG A 77 19.89 -6.55 22.10
CA ARG A 77 20.44 -7.67 22.88
C ARG A 77 21.27 -8.65 22.04
N LYS A 78 21.47 -8.39 20.75
CA LYS A 78 22.16 -9.28 19.78
C LYS A 78 21.54 -10.69 19.69
N ASN A 79 20.28 -10.85 20.06
CA ASN A 79 19.54 -12.10 19.99
C ASN A 79 18.80 -12.24 18.65
N TYR A 80 19.54 -12.49 17.58
CA TYR A 80 18.98 -12.57 16.23
C TYR A 80 18.05 -13.78 16.04
N SER A 81 18.22 -14.85 16.82
CA SER A 81 17.34 -16.01 16.78
C SER A 81 15.91 -15.63 17.24
N LEU A 82 15.83 -14.86 18.33
CA LEU A 82 14.57 -14.34 18.84
C LEU A 82 13.93 -13.34 17.86
N GLY A 83 14.75 -12.46 17.27
CA GLY A 83 14.29 -11.52 16.24
C GLY A 83 13.64 -12.22 15.04
N ARG A 84 14.24 -13.32 14.55
CA ARG A 84 13.65 -14.15 13.47
C ARG A 84 12.30 -14.75 13.87
N LYS A 85 12.16 -15.20 15.11
CA LYS A 85 10.89 -15.74 15.60
C LYS A 85 9.79 -14.68 15.57
N TYR A 86 10.06 -13.46 16.03
CA TYR A 86 9.07 -12.37 15.99
C TYR A 86 8.65 -12.05 14.57
N ILE A 87 9.59 -11.93 13.62
CA ILE A 87 9.27 -11.70 12.21
C ILE A 87 8.40 -12.84 11.68
N SER A 88 8.84 -14.10 11.81
CA SER A 88 8.11 -15.25 11.28
C SER A 88 6.70 -15.35 11.86
N THR A 89 6.54 -15.21 13.17
CA THR A 89 5.23 -15.28 13.83
C THR A 89 4.30 -14.18 13.33
N THR A 90 4.79 -12.94 13.23
CA THR A 90 3.98 -11.81 12.75
C THR A 90 3.53 -12.01 11.31
N PHE A 91 4.45 -12.37 10.41
CA PHE A 91 4.08 -12.62 9.01
C PHE A 91 3.12 -13.80 8.85
N THR A 92 3.28 -14.86 9.64
CA THR A 92 2.34 -15.98 9.64
C THR A 92 0.94 -15.54 10.08
N LEU A 93 0.84 -14.77 11.17
CA LEU A 93 -0.45 -14.25 11.65
C LEU A 93 -1.11 -13.31 10.64
N LEU A 94 -0.33 -12.38 10.07
CA LEU A 94 -0.84 -11.47 9.03
C LEU A 94 -1.33 -12.23 7.80
N THR A 95 -0.62 -13.28 7.39
CA THR A 95 -1.03 -14.13 6.26
C THR A 95 -2.35 -14.86 6.58
N ILE A 96 -2.50 -15.39 7.78
CA ILE A 96 -3.75 -16.03 8.21
C ILE A 96 -4.91 -15.01 8.20
N ILE A 97 -4.69 -13.81 8.74
CA ILE A 97 -5.68 -12.74 8.72
C ILE A 97 -6.05 -12.36 7.28
N ALA A 98 -5.04 -12.18 6.40
CA ALA A 98 -5.27 -11.87 4.99
C ALA A 98 -6.09 -12.94 4.28
N LEU A 99 -5.81 -14.22 4.52
CA LEU A 99 -6.59 -15.34 3.96
C LEU A 99 -8.03 -15.35 4.47
N LEU A 100 -8.24 -15.12 5.77
CA LEU A 100 -9.58 -15.03 6.35
C LEU A 100 -10.37 -13.86 5.76
N LEU A 101 -9.76 -12.67 5.67
CA LEU A 101 -10.37 -11.49 5.05
C LEU A 101 -10.66 -11.73 3.56
N GLY A 102 -9.77 -12.44 2.86
CA GLY A 102 -9.96 -12.83 1.47
C GLY A 102 -11.18 -13.75 1.29
N VAL A 103 -11.30 -14.77 2.10
CA VAL A 103 -12.45 -15.69 2.04
C VAL A 103 -13.75 -14.95 2.36
N ILE A 104 -13.77 -14.14 3.41
CA ILE A 104 -14.97 -13.41 3.84
C ILE A 104 -15.35 -12.31 2.82
N GLY A 105 -14.38 -11.64 2.22
CA GLY A 105 -14.61 -10.52 1.30
C GLY A 105 -14.88 -10.97 -0.14
N LEU A 106 -14.05 -11.87 -0.69
CA LEU A 106 -14.10 -12.22 -2.11
C LEU A 106 -15.31 -13.10 -2.48
N ILE A 107 -15.79 -13.96 -1.56
CA ILE A 107 -16.93 -14.85 -1.85
C ILE A 107 -18.22 -14.04 -2.09
N PRO A 108 -18.65 -13.12 -1.21
CA PRO A 108 -19.83 -12.29 -1.48
C PRO A 108 -19.69 -11.41 -2.69
N MET A 109 -18.47 -10.86 -2.93
CA MET A 109 -18.20 -9.96 -4.05
C MET A 109 -18.48 -10.60 -5.41
N SER A 110 -18.34 -11.91 -5.54
CA SER A 110 -18.60 -12.61 -6.81
C SER A 110 -20.08 -12.58 -7.23
N GLN A 111 -21.00 -12.33 -6.30
CA GLN A 111 -22.46 -12.38 -6.50
C GLN A 111 -23.15 -11.02 -6.37
N MET A 112 -22.42 -9.94 -5.98
CA MET A 112 -23.00 -8.61 -5.77
C MET A 112 -23.17 -7.85 -7.10
N ASP A 113 -24.24 -7.07 -7.17
CA ASP A 113 -24.42 -6.03 -8.19
C ASP A 113 -23.79 -4.72 -7.70
N PHE A 114 -22.60 -4.43 -8.20
CA PHE A 114 -21.82 -3.28 -7.78
C PHE A 114 -22.32 -1.97 -8.38
N CYS A 115 -22.94 -2.00 -9.56
CA CYS A 115 -23.54 -0.81 -10.15
C CYS A 115 -24.66 -0.26 -9.26
N HIS A 116 -25.48 -1.15 -8.70
CA HIS A 116 -26.50 -0.76 -7.73
C HIS A 116 -25.89 -0.29 -6.39
N PHE A 117 -24.84 -0.96 -5.92
CA PHE A 117 -24.18 -0.61 -4.65
C PHE A 117 -23.51 0.77 -4.70
N PHE A 118 -22.79 1.08 -5.79
CA PHE A 118 -22.12 2.38 -5.99
C PHE A 118 -23.04 3.44 -6.62
N ASN A 119 -24.28 3.08 -6.95
CA ASN A 119 -25.26 3.96 -7.59
C ASN A 119 -24.69 4.67 -8.83
N THR A 120 -24.01 3.93 -9.70
CA THR A 120 -23.41 4.47 -10.93
C THR A 120 -23.83 3.63 -12.15
N GLN A 121 -23.93 4.30 -13.29
CA GLN A 121 -24.15 3.68 -14.60
C GLN A 121 -22.98 3.91 -15.56
N SER A 122 -21.96 4.65 -15.12
CA SER A 122 -20.81 5.04 -15.95
C SER A 122 -19.80 3.91 -16.13
N VAL A 123 -19.84 2.88 -15.28
CA VAL A 123 -18.96 1.70 -15.36
C VAL A 123 -19.83 0.45 -15.38
N GLY A 124 -19.56 -0.48 -16.30
CA GLY A 124 -20.26 -1.76 -16.35
C GLY A 124 -20.05 -2.61 -15.10
N ASN A 125 -21.08 -3.36 -14.67
CA ASN A 125 -21.01 -4.19 -13.47
C ASN A 125 -19.85 -5.21 -13.52
N GLU A 126 -19.56 -5.76 -14.69
CA GLU A 126 -18.47 -6.73 -14.89
C GLU A 126 -17.09 -6.06 -14.73
N GLU A 127 -16.91 -4.87 -15.30
CA GLU A 127 -15.67 -4.11 -15.15
C GLU A 127 -15.45 -3.72 -13.69
N MET A 128 -16.50 -3.23 -13.01
CA MET A 128 -16.43 -2.85 -11.60
C MET A 128 -16.10 -4.04 -10.70
N ARG A 129 -16.73 -5.19 -10.95
CA ARG A 129 -16.44 -6.43 -10.22
C ARG A 129 -14.98 -6.86 -10.40
N ASN A 130 -14.48 -6.86 -11.63
CA ASN A 130 -13.11 -7.23 -11.93
C ASN A 130 -12.11 -6.25 -11.29
N ALA A 131 -12.38 -4.95 -11.34
CA ALA A 131 -11.57 -3.92 -10.69
C ALA A 131 -11.52 -4.13 -9.17
N LEU A 132 -12.66 -4.40 -8.53
CA LEU A 132 -12.73 -4.67 -7.09
C LEU A 132 -12.01 -5.97 -6.69
N LEU A 133 -12.20 -7.05 -7.42
CA LEU A 133 -11.53 -8.32 -7.15
C LEU A 133 -9.99 -8.15 -7.22
N VAL A 134 -9.51 -7.47 -8.25
CA VAL A 134 -8.09 -7.14 -8.40
C VAL A 134 -7.62 -6.26 -7.26
N ALA A 135 -8.36 -5.19 -6.94
CA ALA A 135 -8.02 -4.24 -5.88
C ALA A 135 -7.93 -4.93 -4.51
N VAL A 136 -8.92 -5.75 -4.16
CA VAL A 136 -8.93 -6.51 -2.90
C VAL A 136 -7.78 -7.51 -2.87
N GLY A 137 -7.56 -8.26 -3.95
CA GLY A 137 -6.47 -9.24 -4.03
C GLY A 137 -5.10 -8.61 -3.78
N PHE A 138 -4.77 -7.53 -4.49
CA PHE A 138 -3.51 -6.80 -4.27
C PHE A 138 -3.44 -6.15 -2.90
N THR A 139 -4.55 -5.62 -2.38
CA THR A 139 -4.59 -5.01 -1.04
C THR A 139 -4.30 -6.06 0.04
N LEU A 140 -4.81 -7.29 -0.08
CA LEU A 140 -4.52 -8.38 0.85
C LEU A 140 -3.04 -8.81 0.79
N VAL A 141 -2.45 -8.86 -0.40
CA VAL A 141 -1.01 -9.10 -0.56
C VAL A 141 -0.22 -7.97 0.09
N ASN A 142 -0.56 -6.72 -0.22
CA ASN A 142 0.10 -5.54 0.36
C ASN A 142 -0.07 -5.47 1.88
N PHE A 143 -1.21 -5.88 2.42
CA PHE A 143 -1.45 -5.97 3.87
C PHE A 143 -0.37 -6.78 4.60
N VAL A 144 0.12 -7.85 3.98
CA VAL A 144 1.22 -8.66 4.52
C VAL A 144 2.57 -8.00 4.22
N VAL A 145 2.83 -7.66 2.94
CA VAL A 145 4.14 -7.23 2.45
C VAL A 145 4.58 -5.89 3.06
N LYS A 146 3.69 -4.92 3.21
CA LYS A 146 4.00 -3.60 3.81
C LYS A 146 4.65 -3.69 5.19
N ASN A 147 4.43 -4.80 5.91
CA ASN A 147 5.01 -5.01 7.24
C ASN A 147 6.54 -5.21 7.21
N ILE A 148 7.14 -5.43 6.03
CA ILE A 148 8.59 -5.39 5.84
C ILE A 148 9.15 -4.01 6.22
N GLY A 149 8.39 -2.94 6.00
CA GLY A 149 8.75 -1.58 6.42
C GLY A 149 9.04 -1.47 7.91
N PHE A 150 8.28 -2.15 8.76
CA PHE A 150 8.54 -2.18 10.21
C PHE A 150 9.86 -2.87 10.57
N VAL A 151 10.30 -3.84 9.75
CA VAL A 151 11.61 -4.48 9.93
C VAL A 151 12.73 -3.47 9.62
N PHE A 152 12.62 -2.69 8.55
CA PHE A 152 13.59 -1.63 8.24
C PHE A 152 13.63 -0.56 9.32
N VAL A 153 12.47 -0.17 9.85
CA VAL A 153 12.37 0.79 10.95
C VAL A 153 13.03 0.24 12.23
N ALA A 154 12.82 -1.04 12.58
CA ALA A 154 13.48 -1.69 13.71
C ALA A 154 15.01 -1.73 13.57
N MET A 155 15.50 -1.81 12.33
CA MET A 155 16.92 -1.75 11.99
C MET A 155 17.45 -0.31 11.87
N GLN A 156 16.66 0.71 12.20
CA GLN A 156 16.97 2.14 12.05
C GLN A 156 17.24 2.59 10.59
N LYS A 157 16.74 1.85 9.61
CA LYS A 157 16.86 2.15 8.18
C LYS A 157 15.62 2.91 7.66
N TYR A 158 15.26 4.02 8.30
CA TYR A 158 14.07 4.82 7.94
C TYR A 158 14.09 5.30 6.49
N ALA A 159 15.24 5.76 6.01
CA ALA A 159 15.38 6.25 4.64
C ALA A 159 15.07 5.18 3.58
N VAL A 160 15.38 3.90 3.86
CA VAL A 160 15.05 2.79 2.95
C VAL A 160 13.54 2.57 2.90
N ASN A 161 12.87 2.58 4.05
CA ASN A 161 11.43 2.44 4.12
C ASN A 161 10.72 3.60 3.41
N ASP A 162 11.15 4.84 3.65
CA ASP A 162 10.58 6.03 3.00
C ASP A 162 10.84 6.03 1.49
N PHE A 163 12.02 5.58 1.06
CA PHE A 163 12.35 5.43 -0.37
C PHE A 163 11.43 4.43 -1.07
N LEU A 164 11.20 3.27 -0.49
CA LEU A 164 10.28 2.26 -1.06
C LEU A 164 8.88 2.85 -1.21
N ASN A 165 8.32 3.43 -0.15
CA ASN A 165 6.98 4.04 -0.19
C ASN A 165 6.86 5.15 -1.25
N VAL A 166 7.86 6.02 -1.36
CA VAL A 166 7.84 7.12 -2.35
C VAL A 166 8.03 6.58 -3.76
N SER A 167 8.89 5.56 -3.95
CA SER A 167 9.10 4.96 -5.26
C SER A 167 7.83 4.33 -5.83
N GLY A 168 7.02 3.68 -4.99
CA GLY A 168 5.71 3.16 -5.37
C GLY A 168 4.75 4.27 -5.81
N ASN A 169 4.66 5.35 -5.05
CA ASN A 169 3.82 6.50 -5.40
C ASN A 169 4.26 7.16 -6.71
N VAL A 170 5.55 7.36 -6.90
CA VAL A 170 6.11 7.93 -8.14
C VAL A 170 5.86 6.99 -9.33
N ALA A 171 6.05 5.69 -9.13
CA ALA A 171 5.76 4.70 -10.17
C ALA A 171 4.28 4.72 -10.56
N SER A 172 3.35 4.81 -9.59
CA SER A 172 1.91 4.96 -9.87
C SER A 172 1.63 6.20 -10.73
N LEU A 173 2.19 7.35 -10.34
CA LEU A 173 2.01 8.60 -11.06
C LEU A 173 2.52 8.48 -12.51
N VAL A 174 3.72 7.91 -12.71
CA VAL A 174 4.30 7.73 -14.05
C VAL A 174 3.44 6.78 -14.89
N ILE A 175 3.00 5.66 -14.33
CA ILE A 175 2.16 4.69 -15.04
C ILE A 175 0.83 5.34 -15.45
N ILE A 176 0.15 6.04 -14.53
CA ILE A 176 -1.13 6.69 -14.85
C ILE A 176 -0.92 7.78 -15.88
N PHE A 177 0.16 8.59 -15.78
CA PHE A 177 0.47 9.59 -16.79
C PHE A 177 0.73 8.96 -18.18
N ILE A 178 1.38 7.82 -18.25
CA ILE A 178 1.56 7.07 -19.51
C ILE A 178 0.20 6.57 -20.02
N LEU A 179 -0.65 6.04 -19.15
CA LEU A 179 -1.99 5.56 -19.51
C LEU A 179 -2.86 6.67 -20.10
N THR A 180 -2.78 7.91 -19.60
CA THR A 180 -3.52 9.06 -20.18
C THR A 180 -3.14 9.34 -21.63
N LYS A 181 -1.97 8.91 -22.08
CA LYS A 181 -1.48 9.13 -23.46
C LYS A 181 -1.71 7.94 -24.38
N LEU A 182 -1.82 6.74 -23.83
CA LEU A 182 -1.85 5.50 -24.62
C LEU A 182 -3.22 4.83 -24.66
N THR A 183 -4.09 5.10 -23.67
CA THR A 183 -5.37 4.41 -23.53
C THR A 183 -6.51 5.38 -23.22
N SER A 184 -7.74 4.98 -23.54
CA SER A 184 -8.95 5.63 -23.02
C SER A 184 -9.14 5.31 -21.54
N GLY A 185 -9.83 6.18 -20.80
CA GLY A 185 -10.12 6.02 -19.38
C GLY A 185 -10.71 4.64 -19.06
N ASN A 186 -10.06 3.91 -18.17
CA ASN A 186 -10.50 2.59 -17.73
C ASN A 186 -10.16 2.40 -16.25
N LEU A 187 -11.18 2.06 -15.44
CA LEU A 187 -11.06 1.90 -14.01
C LEU A 187 -10.05 0.80 -13.63
N LEU A 188 -10.08 -0.32 -14.35
CA LEU A 188 -9.20 -1.45 -14.08
C LEU A 188 -7.71 -1.08 -14.22
N ASN A 189 -7.38 -0.25 -15.21
CA ASN A 189 -5.99 0.19 -15.42
C ASN A 189 -5.48 1.04 -14.25
N VAL A 190 -6.32 1.92 -13.71
CA VAL A 190 -5.98 2.74 -12.54
C VAL A 190 -5.81 1.86 -11.30
N VAL A 191 -6.73 0.93 -11.09
CA VAL A 191 -6.65 -0.05 -10.00
C VAL A 191 -5.33 -0.83 -10.07
N LEU A 192 -4.97 -1.36 -11.22
CA LEU A 192 -3.72 -2.09 -11.42
C LEU A 192 -2.49 -1.20 -11.16
N ALA A 193 -2.49 0.03 -11.69
CA ALA A 193 -1.39 0.95 -11.49
C ALA A 193 -1.15 1.26 -10.01
N TYR A 194 -2.21 1.56 -9.26
CA TYR A 194 -2.10 1.88 -7.83
C TYR A 194 -1.76 0.67 -6.96
N THR A 195 -2.45 -0.44 -7.17
CA THR A 195 -2.34 -1.59 -6.28
C THR A 195 -1.06 -2.38 -6.53
N ALA A 196 -0.64 -2.56 -7.80
CA ALA A 196 0.60 -3.24 -8.12
C ALA A 196 1.83 -2.47 -7.62
N THR A 197 1.86 -1.15 -7.81
CA THR A 197 2.98 -0.33 -7.33
C THR A 197 3.05 -0.26 -5.81
N SER A 198 1.90 -0.25 -5.12
CA SER A 198 1.85 -0.32 -3.65
C SER A 198 2.38 -1.65 -3.09
N CYS A 199 2.33 -2.75 -3.85
CA CYS A 199 2.91 -4.03 -3.43
C CYS A 199 4.43 -4.09 -3.59
N VAL A 200 5.00 -3.26 -4.45
CA VAL A 200 6.45 -3.19 -4.70
C VAL A 200 7.12 -2.19 -3.75
N ALA A 201 6.36 -1.27 -3.18
CA ALA A 201 6.79 -0.23 -2.26
C ALA A 201 6.69 -0.68 -0.81
#